data_7e19c792e2c9c24620e11134ffbb5ea6
#
_entry.id   7e19c792e2c9c24620e11134ffbb5ea6
#
_cell.length_a   1.000
_cell.length_b   1.000
_cell.length_c   1.000
_cell.angle_alpha   90.00
_cell.angle_beta   90.00
_cell.angle_gamma   90.00
#
_symmetry.space_group_name_H-M   'P 1'
#
loop_
_entity.id
_entity.type
_entity.pdbx_description
1 polymer ?
#
loop_
_entity_poly.entity_id
_entity_poly.type
_entity_poly.pdbx_seq_one_letter_code
_entity_poly.pdbx_strand_id
1 'polypeptide(L)'
;MTISAVLLDFYGTLARATRWVSADEVLTEHGYTLTDEHRAIYFADGLDGVEHDEHSQSRDHYLAWQRERTLAMLAASDVHPGEYDVIVDKLRVGAANRQLEAYDEVPEVLATLRDRGIRIVVCSNWDWDLREAVAESGLTSAVDAQISSAWVGARKPHPRIYAAALAEAGTDAAETLFVGDTWGPDVEGPIAVGMRPLYLRRDGHWPDITAPPDLSAATVALDLRVVPSLIT
;
A
#
# COMPACT_ATOMS: atom_id res chain seq x y z
N MET A 1 -24.83 -7.55 -9.77
CA MET A 1 -23.64 -8.26 -10.31
C MET A 1 -23.00 -8.98 -9.14
N THR A 2 -22.69 -10.25 -9.30
CA THR A 2 -22.08 -11.07 -8.25
C THR A 2 -20.58 -10.73 -8.17
N ILE A 3 -20.07 -10.49 -6.99
CA ILE A 3 -18.61 -10.31 -6.76
C ILE A 3 -17.94 -11.67 -6.72
N SER A 4 -16.91 -11.86 -7.53
CA SER A 4 -16.12 -13.10 -7.62
C SER A 4 -14.71 -12.93 -7.06
N ALA A 5 -14.23 -11.68 -6.93
CA ALA A 5 -12.95 -11.36 -6.30
C ALA A 5 -13.00 -10.14 -5.39
N VAL A 6 -12.11 -10.13 -4.40
CA VAL A 6 -11.81 -8.97 -3.57
C VAL A 6 -10.32 -8.66 -3.68
N LEU A 7 -10.02 -7.45 -4.14
CA LEU A 7 -8.69 -6.87 -4.10
C LEU A 7 -8.57 -6.02 -2.84
N LEU A 8 -7.51 -6.20 -2.09
CA LEU A 8 -7.31 -5.50 -0.82
C LEU A 8 -5.96 -4.78 -0.83
N ASP A 9 -5.94 -3.51 -0.44
CA ASP A 9 -4.69 -2.89 -0.03
C ASP A 9 -4.10 -3.61 1.18
N PHE A 10 -2.83 -3.37 1.50
CA PHE A 10 -2.13 -4.07 2.56
C PHE A 10 -2.05 -3.25 3.85
N TYR A 11 -1.26 -2.16 3.84
CA TYR A 11 -1.00 -1.36 5.04
C TYR A 11 -2.17 -0.41 5.34
N GLY A 12 -2.65 -0.42 6.57
CA GLY A 12 -3.86 0.33 6.92
C GLY A 12 -5.16 -0.42 6.60
N THR A 13 -5.11 -1.40 5.73
CA THR A 13 -6.25 -2.24 5.32
C THR A 13 -6.21 -3.62 5.97
N LEU A 14 -5.20 -4.42 5.68
CA LEU A 14 -5.03 -5.77 6.22
C LEU A 14 -4.12 -5.81 7.44
N ALA A 15 -3.09 -4.95 7.46
CA ALA A 15 -2.06 -4.96 8.49
C ALA A 15 -1.70 -3.55 8.93
N ARG A 16 -1.15 -3.47 10.14
CA ARG A 16 -0.58 -2.26 10.74
C ARG A 16 0.82 -2.54 11.25
N ALA A 17 1.62 -1.49 11.41
CA ALA A 17 2.89 -1.59 12.11
C ALA A 17 2.68 -1.43 13.62
N THR A 18 3.21 -2.38 14.38
CA THR A 18 3.38 -2.25 15.83
C THR A 18 4.70 -1.57 16.16
N ARG A 19 5.64 -1.62 15.21
CA ARG A 19 6.91 -0.90 15.25
C ARG A 19 7.34 -0.54 13.84
N TRP A 20 7.64 0.74 13.63
CA TRP A 20 8.25 1.24 12.39
C TRP A 20 9.08 2.49 12.72
N VAL A 21 10.35 2.46 12.40
CA VAL A 21 11.22 3.64 12.53
C VAL A 21 10.97 4.53 11.31
N SER A 22 10.42 5.70 11.55
CA SER A 22 10.10 6.65 10.48
C SER A 22 11.33 7.43 10.00
N ALA A 23 11.24 8.01 8.81
CA ALA A 23 12.28 8.91 8.32
C ALA A 23 12.43 10.15 9.19
N ASP A 24 11.34 10.63 9.80
CA ASP A 24 11.36 11.75 10.74
C ASP A 24 12.19 11.44 11.98
N GLU A 25 12.02 10.25 12.56
CA GLU A 25 12.80 9.83 13.73
C GLU A 25 14.28 9.79 13.39
N VAL A 26 14.65 9.17 12.25
CA VAL A 26 16.06 9.07 11.83
C VAL A 26 16.65 10.45 11.55
N LEU A 27 15.96 11.33 10.84
CA LEU A 27 16.45 12.67 10.53
C LEU A 27 16.56 13.53 11.81
N THR A 28 15.56 13.45 12.70
CA THR A 28 15.57 14.19 13.98
C THR A 28 16.75 13.75 14.88
N GLU A 29 17.07 12.47 14.93
CA GLU A 29 18.25 11.97 15.65
C GLU A 29 19.58 12.58 15.17
N HIS A 30 19.62 12.98 13.88
CA HIS A 30 20.77 13.64 13.25
C HIS A 30 20.68 15.17 13.25
N GLY A 31 19.62 15.75 13.87
CA GLY A 31 19.41 17.19 13.94
C GLY A 31 18.81 17.82 12.70
N TYR A 32 18.21 17.02 11.82
CA TYR A 32 17.53 17.48 10.61
C TYR A 32 16.01 17.36 10.74
N THR A 33 15.28 18.10 9.92
CA THR A 33 13.81 18.09 9.89
C THR A 33 13.33 17.78 8.48
N LEU A 34 12.42 16.81 8.35
CA LEU A 34 11.70 16.57 7.12
C LEU A 34 10.49 17.50 7.04
N THR A 35 10.47 18.40 6.07
CA THR A 35 9.33 19.31 5.86
C THR A 35 8.15 18.58 5.22
N ASP A 36 6.93 19.13 5.37
CA ASP A 36 5.75 18.57 4.71
C ASP A 36 5.88 18.59 3.18
N GLU A 37 6.56 19.59 2.62
CA GLU A 37 6.87 19.65 1.18
C GLU A 37 7.76 18.47 0.74
N HIS A 38 8.85 18.21 1.45
CA HIS A 38 9.72 17.07 1.15
C HIS A 38 9.00 15.73 1.36
N ARG A 39 8.14 15.66 2.36
CA ARG A 39 7.31 14.47 2.60
C ARG A 39 6.38 14.21 1.42
N ALA A 40 5.68 15.23 0.92
CA ALA A 40 4.80 15.13 -0.23
C ALA A 40 5.52 14.72 -1.54
N ILE A 41 6.79 15.11 -1.70
CA ILE A 41 7.57 14.78 -2.91
C ILE A 41 8.16 13.37 -2.86
N TYR A 42 8.70 12.95 -1.71
CA TYR A 42 9.55 11.76 -1.64
C TYR A 42 8.85 10.53 -1.05
N PHE A 43 7.69 10.69 -0.40
CA PHE A 43 6.90 9.59 0.19
C PHE A 43 5.62 9.30 -0.62
N ALA A 44 4.73 8.50 -0.05
CA ALA A 44 3.61 7.87 -0.74
C ALA A 44 2.84 8.79 -1.69
N ASP A 45 2.41 9.96 -1.20
CA ASP A 45 1.55 10.86 -1.98
C ASP A 45 2.25 11.42 -3.23
N GLY A 46 3.56 11.70 -3.14
CA GLY A 46 4.36 12.18 -4.28
C GLY A 46 4.64 11.10 -5.33
N LEU A 47 4.32 9.85 -5.03
CA LEU A 47 4.53 8.71 -5.93
C LEU A 47 3.23 8.14 -6.49
N ASP A 48 2.08 8.61 -6.03
CA ASP A 48 0.81 8.08 -6.48
C ASP A 48 0.61 8.29 -7.98
N GLY A 49 0.26 7.21 -8.67
CA GLY A 49 0.12 7.19 -10.13
C GLY A 49 1.43 7.18 -10.91
N VAL A 50 2.60 7.20 -10.25
CA VAL A 50 3.89 7.22 -10.93
C VAL A 50 4.18 5.86 -11.59
N GLU A 51 4.58 5.93 -12.86
CA GLU A 51 5.13 4.80 -13.59
C GLU A 51 6.66 4.77 -13.41
N HIS A 52 7.21 3.61 -13.09
CA HIS A 52 8.64 3.40 -12.82
C HIS A 52 9.13 2.05 -13.36
N ASP A 53 8.62 1.66 -14.51
CA ASP A 53 8.88 0.36 -15.15
C ASP A 53 10.38 0.09 -15.37
N GLU A 54 11.13 1.11 -15.78
CA GLU A 54 12.58 1.02 -15.97
C GLU A 54 13.35 0.64 -14.70
N HIS A 55 12.81 0.97 -13.52
CA HIS A 55 13.38 0.64 -12.23
C HIS A 55 12.87 -0.69 -11.67
N SER A 56 11.85 -1.28 -12.28
CA SER A 56 11.18 -2.52 -11.83
C SER A 56 11.67 -3.78 -12.54
N GLN A 57 12.79 -3.71 -13.24
CA GLN A 57 13.38 -4.83 -13.99
C GLN A 57 13.94 -5.92 -13.07
N SER A 58 14.37 -5.55 -11.87
CA SER A 58 14.85 -6.46 -10.83
C SER A 58 14.82 -5.80 -9.47
N ARG A 59 14.94 -6.61 -8.40
CA ARG A 59 15.07 -6.10 -7.02
C ARG A 59 16.22 -5.10 -6.90
N ASP A 60 17.36 -5.38 -7.50
CA ASP A 60 18.55 -4.53 -7.39
C ASP A 60 18.34 -3.18 -8.09
N HIS A 61 17.72 -3.15 -9.27
CA HIS A 61 17.36 -1.91 -9.94
C HIS A 61 16.38 -1.08 -9.10
N TYR A 62 15.37 -1.72 -8.53
CA TYR A 62 14.41 -1.04 -7.67
C TYR A 62 15.06 -0.45 -6.42
N LEU A 63 15.91 -1.21 -5.75
CA LEU A 63 16.63 -0.73 -4.56
C LEU A 63 17.63 0.38 -4.87
N ALA A 64 18.28 0.34 -6.04
CA ALA A 64 19.15 1.42 -6.51
C ALA A 64 18.36 2.72 -6.72
N TRP A 65 17.20 2.64 -7.38
CA TRP A 65 16.30 3.76 -7.56
C TRP A 65 15.78 4.33 -6.22
N GLN A 66 15.38 3.46 -5.30
CA GLN A 66 14.97 3.88 -3.95
C GLN A 66 16.10 4.63 -3.23
N ARG A 67 17.34 4.13 -3.34
CA ARG A 67 18.51 4.80 -2.76
C ARG A 67 18.74 6.18 -3.38
N GLU A 68 18.66 6.33 -4.69
CA GLU A 68 18.79 7.62 -5.37
C GLU A 68 17.72 8.62 -4.90
N ARG A 69 16.48 8.18 -4.75
CA ARG A 69 15.40 9.01 -4.21
C ARG A 69 15.66 9.42 -2.76
N THR A 70 16.14 8.51 -1.94
CA THR A 70 16.53 8.81 -0.55
C THR A 70 17.63 9.86 -0.51
N LEU A 71 18.66 9.73 -1.35
CA LEU A 71 19.74 10.71 -1.42
C LEU A 71 19.24 12.08 -1.88
N ALA A 72 18.32 12.13 -2.84
CA ALA A 72 17.69 13.37 -3.28
C ALA A 72 16.88 14.04 -2.16
N MET A 73 16.15 13.25 -1.37
CA MET A 73 15.44 13.74 -0.19
C MET A 73 16.41 14.32 0.85
N LEU A 74 17.49 13.61 1.16
CA LEU A 74 18.50 14.09 2.13
C LEU A 74 19.12 15.41 1.66
N ALA A 75 19.45 15.53 0.37
CA ALA A 75 19.98 16.75 -0.21
C ALA A 75 18.98 17.92 -0.12
N ALA A 76 17.70 17.67 -0.41
CA ALA A 76 16.63 18.65 -0.30
C ALA A 76 16.37 19.09 1.15
N SER A 77 16.64 18.21 2.11
CA SER A 77 16.48 18.47 3.55
C SER A 77 17.74 19.06 4.21
N ASP A 78 18.67 19.61 3.41
CA ASP A 78 19.92 20.22 3.87
C ASP A 78 20.81 19.30 4.72
N VAL A 79 20.70 17.99 4.57
CA VAL A 79 21.56 17.03 5.26
C VAL A 79 22.99 17.17 4.73
N HIS A 80 23.96 17.18 5.63
CA HIS A 80 25.36 17.24 5.23
C HIS A 80 25.77 15.98 4.46
N PRO A 81 26.41 16.09 3.25
CA PRO A 81 26.74 14.92 2.42
C PRO A 81 27.56 13.83 3.12
N GLY A 82 28.37 14.20 4.11
CA GLY A 82 29.16 13.25 4.90
C GLY A 82 28.33 12.31 5.79
N GLU A 83 27.02 12.58 5.97
CA GLU A 83 26.11 11.76 6.77
C GLU A 83 25.17 10.88 5.93
N TYR A 84 25.17 11.04 4.61
CA TYR A 84 24.24 10.35 3.71
C TYR A 84 24.25 8.84 3.89
N ASP A 85 25.41 8.22 3.84
CA ASP A 85 25.50 6.75 3.93
C ASP A 85 25.03 6.23 5.30
N VAL A 86 25.30 6.94 6.37
CA VAL A 86 24.85 6.58 7.72
C VAL A 86 23.34 6.68 7.85
N ILE A 87 22.75 7.76 7.33
CA ILE A 87 21.29 7.97 7.39
C ILE A 87 20.56 6.99 6.47
N VAL A 88 21.06 6.79 5.24
CA VAL A 88 20.50 5.79 4.31
C VAL A 88 20.49 4.39 4.93
N ASP A 89 21.61 3.98 5.58
CA ASP A 89 21.68 2.69 6.24
C ASP A 89 20.72 2.59 7.43
N LYS A 90 20.57 3.64 8.25
CA LYS A 90 19.58 3.67 9.33
C LYS A 90 18.15 3.54 8.81
N LEU A 91 17.79 4.28 7.74
CA LEU A 91 16.46 4.19 7.11
C LEU A 91 16.20 2.77 6.58
N ARG A 92 17.18 2.17 5.90
CA ARG A 92 17.09 0.81 5.39
C ARG A 92 16.94 -0.22 6.51
N VAL A 93 17.71 -0.10 7.59
CA VAL A 93 17.63 -0.98 8.76
C VAL A 93 16.30 -0.77 9.49
N GLY A 94 15.81 0.46 9.60
CA GLY A 94 14.52 0.79 10.19
C GLY A 94 13.36 0.13 9.43
N ALA A 95 13.39 0.22 8.10
CA ALA A 95 12.41 -0.44 7.25
C ALA A 95 12.47 -1.98 7.34
N ALA A 96 13.68 -2.55 7.42
CA ALA A 96 13.88 -4.00 7.55
C ALA A 96 13.49 -4.56 8.93
N ASN A 97 13.52 -3.73 9.97
CA ASN A 97 13.19 -4.12 11.36
C ASN A 97 11.78 -3.68 11.77
N ARG A 98 10.92 -3.30 10.84
CA ARG A 98 9.52 -3.05 11.12
C ARG A 98 8.87 -4.31 11.69
N GLN A 99 7.81 -4.13 12.46
CA GLN A 99 6.98 -5.24 12.94
C GLN A 99 5.56 -5.00 12.47
N LEU A 100 5.03 -5.95 11.71
CA LEU A 100 3.70 -5.90 11.12
C LEU A 100 2.81 -6.96 11.76
N GLU A 101 1.57 -6.59 12.03
CA GLU A 101 0.52 -7.52 12.47
C GLU A 101 -0.77 -7.29 11.68
N ALA A 102 -1.50 -8.36 11.41
CA ALA A 102 -2.84 -8.24 10.84
C ALA A 102 -3.79 -7.60 11.87
N TYR A 103 -4.79 -6.83 11.38
CA TYR A 103 -5.88 -6.41 12.26
C TYR A 103 -6.68 -7.63 12.72
N ASP A 104 -7.25 -7.54 13.92
CA ASP A 104 -7.86 -8.67 14.64
C ASP A 104 -8.94 -9.41 13.84
N GLU A 105 -9.75 -8.69 13.06
CA GLU A 105 -10.83 -9.27 12.28
C GLU A 105 -10.39 -9.87 10.93
N VAL A 106 -9.20 -9.54 10.44
CA VAL A 106 -8.74 -9.90 9.09
C VAL A 106 -8.72 -11.41 8.86
N PRO A 107 -8.15 -12.25 9.75
CA PRO A 107 -8.11 -13.70 9.52
C PRO A 107 -9.50 -14.32 9.37
N GLU A 108 -10.47 -13.90 10.18
CA GLU A 108 -11.84 -14.41 10.14
C GLU A 108 -12.56 -13.97 8.86
N VAL A 109 -12.39 -12.70 8.46
CA VAL A 109 -13.01 -12.17 7.24
C VAL A 109 -12.45 -12.89 6.01
N LEU A 110 -11.13 -13.02 5.90
CA LEU A 110 -10.51 -13.71 4.75
C LEU A 110 -10.92 -15.19 4.69
N ALA A 111 -11.02 -15.89 5.83
CA ALA A 111 -11.54 -17.25 5.88
C ALA A 111 -12.98 -17.32 5.36
N THR A 112 -13.85 -16.39 5.78
CA THR A 112 -15.24 -16.31 5.32
C THR A 112 -15.33 -16.07 3.80
N LEU A 113 -14.49 -15.21 3.25
CA LEU A 113 -14.44 -14.95 1.81
C LEU A 113 -14.02 -16.21 1.04
N ARG A 114 -13.00 -16.89 1.52
CA ARG A 114 -12.50 -18.13 0.93
C ARG A 114 -13.54 -19.25 0.95
N ASP A 115 -14.27 -19.43 2.06
CA ASP A 115 -15.32 -20.43 2.18
C ASP A 115 -16.48 -20.19 1.20
N ARG A 116 -16.63 -18.95 0.74
CA ARG A 116 -17.58 -18.56 -0.33
C ARG A 116 -17.01 -18.66 -1.74
N GLY A 117 -15.78 -19.12 -1.88
CA GLY A 117 -15.11 -19.24 -3.18
C GLY A 117 -14.67 -17.92 -3.79
N ILE A 118 -14.54 -16.86 -2.99
CA ILE A 118 -14.09 -15.55 -3.44
C ILE A 118 -12.57 -15.55 -3.58
N ARG A 119 -12.09 -15.06 -4.71
CA ARG A 119 -10.66 -14.86 -4.97
C ARG A 119 -10.14 -13.66 -4.17
N ILE A 120 -9.04 -13.82 -3.47
CA ILE A 120 -8.49 -12.81 -2.56
C ILE A 120 -7.10 -12.40 -3.04
N VAL A 121 -6.92 -11.15 -3.46
CA VAL A 121 -5.65 -10.62 -3.98
C VAL A 121 -5.25 -9.39 -3.21
N VAL A 122 -4.00 -9.36 -2.72
CA VAL A 122 -3.40 -8.14 -2.17
C VAL A 122 -2.89 -7.28 -3.33
N CYS A 123 -3.24 -6.00 -3.36
CA CYS A 123 -2.83 -5.03 -4.39
C CYS A 123 -2.38 -3.73 -3.71
N SER A 124 -1.07 -3.56 -3.50
CA SER A 124 -0.56 -2.49 -2.66
C SER A 124 0.55 -1.65 -3.32
N ASN A 125 0.53 -0.34 -3.00
CA ASN A 125 1.66 0.55 -3.22
C ASN A 125 2.76 0.22 -2.20
N TRP A 126 3.49 -0.85 -2.47
CA TRP A 126 4.49 -1.41 -1.57
C TRP A 126 5.82 -1.62 -2.27
N ASP A 127 6.87 -1.82 -1.47
CA ASP A 127 8.22 -2.10 -1.94
C ASP A 127 8.37 -3.55 -2.44
N TRP A 128 9.59 -3.93 -2.79
CA TRP A 128 9.89 -5.24 -3.37
C TRP A 128 9.58 -6.42 -2.44
N ASP A 129 9.53 -6.17 -1.14
CA ASP A 129 9.37 -7.16 -0.08
C ASP A 129 7.92 -7.36 0.40
N LEU A 130 6.91 -7.11 -0.45
CA LEU A 130 5.51 -7.32 -0.08
C LEU A 130 5.23 -8.75 0.39
N ARG A 131 5.88 -9.75 -0.21
CA ARG A 131 5.69 -11.15 0.17
C ARG A 131 6.15 -11.41 1.60
N GLU A 132 7.29 -10.86 1.95
CA GLU A 132 7.86 -10.92 3.30
C GLU A 132 6.95 -10.19 4.29
N ALA A 133 6.42 -9.03 3.93
CA ALA A 133 5.51 -8.26 4.77
C ALA A 133 4.17 -8.99 5.03
N VAL A 134 3.59 -9.60 4.00
CA VAL A 134 2.37 -10.43 4.13
C VAL A 134 2.65 -11.67 4.98
N ALA A 135 3.83 -12.29 4.85
CA ALA A 135 4.22 -13.43 5.66
C ALA A 135 4.44 -13.06 7.13
N GLU A 136 5.07 -11.93 7.40
CA GLU A 136 5.24 -11.38 8.74
C GLU A 136 3.91 -11.15 9.45
N SER A 137 2.91 -10.67 8.71
CA SER A 137 1.54 -10.47 9.24
C SER A 137 0.74 -11.77 9.39
N GLY A 138 1.29 -12.93 9.06
CA GLY A 138 0.62 -14.25 9.17
C GLY A 138 -0.42 -14.51 8.08
N LEU A 139 -0.46 -13.73 7.00
CA LEU A 139 -1.53 -13.76 6.00
C LEU A 139 -1.20 -14.56 4.73
N THR A 140 -0.01 -15.14 4.61
CA THR A 140 0.42 -15.85 3.37
C THR A 140 -0.57 -16.90 2.90
N SER A 141 -1.09 -17.72 3.82
CA SER A 141 -2.05 -18.77 3.47
C SER A 141 -3.49 -18.27 3.33
N ALA A 142 -3.76 -17.01 3.67
CA ALA A 142 -5.10 -16.42 3.64
C ALA A 142 -5.40 -15.68 2.33
N VAL A 143 -4.38 -15.42 1.49
CA VAL A 143 -4.52 -14.72 0.21
C VAL A 143 -4.09 -15.61 -0.94
N ASP A 144 -4.69 -15.42 -2.11
CA ASP A 144 -4.42 -16.23 -3.29
C ASP A 144 -3.27 -15.68 -4.14
N ALA A 145 -3.12 -14.34 -4.17
CA ALA A 145 -2.05 -13.66 -4.89
C ALA A 145 -1.70 -12.32 -4.24
N GLN A 146 -0.57 -11.78 -4.64
CA GLN A 146 -0.05 -10.51 -4.13
C GLN A 146 0.57 -9.72 -5.28
N ILE A 147 0.21 -8.45 -5.38
CA ILE A 147 0.68 -7.51 -6.39
C ILE A 147 1.28 -6.30 -5.67
N SER A 148 2.59 -6.08 -5.86
CA SER A 148 3.28 -4.88 -5.42
C SER A 148 3.49 -3.92 -6.59
N SER A 149 3.33 -2.63 -6.33
CA SER A 149 3.70 -1.58 -7.29
C SER A 149 5.16 -1.69 -7.74
N ALA A 150 6.06 -2.10 -6.83
CA ALA A 150 7.46 -2.32 -7.13
C ALA A 150 7.70 -3.38 -8.23
N TRP A 151 6.88 -4.42 -8.30
CA TRP A 151 7.02 -5.47 -9.31
C TRP A 151 6.36 -5.11 -10.63
N VAL A 152 5.25 -4.36 -10.56
CA VAL A 152 4.47 -3.95 -11.74
C VAL A 152 5.11 -2.77 -12.46
N GLY A 153 5.91 -1.97 -11.77
CA GLY A 153 6.50 -0.76 -12.30
C GLY A 153 5.52 0.42 -12.40
N ALA A 154 4.42 0.36 -11.67
CA ALA A 154 3.43 1.44 -11.59
C ALA A 154 2.69 1.39 -10.25
N ARG A 155 2.46 2.56 -9.65
CA ARG A 155 1.75 2.70 -8.37
C ARG A 155 0.29 3.06 -8.58
N LYS A 156 -0.60 2.54 -7.73
CA LYS A 156 -1.99 3.06 -7.65
C LYS A 156 -1.95 4.59 -7.51
N PRO A 157 -2.84 5.34 -8.16
CA PRO A 157 -3.97 4.91 -8.97
C PRO A 157 -3.65 4.64 -10.46
N HIS A 158 -2.42 4.39 -10.88
CA HIS A 158 -2.10 4.05 -12.27
C HIS A 158 -2.83 2.75 -12.68
N PRO A 159 -3.53 2.70 -13.85
CA PRO A 159 -4.40 1.57 -14.22
C PRO A 159 -3.66 0.24 -14.40
N ARG A 160 -2.37 0.27 -14.66
CA ARG A 160 -1.52 -0.91 -14.88
C ARG A 160 -1.47 -1.85 -13.67
N ILE A 161 -1.44 -1.31 -12.44
CA ILE A 161 -1.40 -2.15 -11.24
C ILE A 161 -2.72 -2.88 -11.00
N TYR A 162 -3.86 -2.22 -11.28
CA TYR A 162 -5.17 -2.87 -11.19
C TYR A 162 -5.34 -3.93 -12.27
N ALA A 163 -4.86 -3.67 -13.51
CA ALA A 163 -4.89 -4.66 -14.58
C ALA A 163 -4.07 -5.92 -14.21
N ALA A 164 -2.90 -5.75 -13.60
CA ALA A 164 -2.10 -6.87 -13.09
C ALA A 164 -2.84 -7.65 -11.99
N ALA A 165 -3.48 -6.95 -11.04
CA ALA A 165 -4.24 -7.58 -9.97
C ALA A 165 -5.50 -8.31 -10.46
N LEU A 166 -6.22 -7.76 -11.43
CA LEU A 166 -7.38 -8.40 -12.08
C LEU A 166 -6.95 -9.66 -12.88
N ALA A 167 -5.81 -9.60 -13.57
CA ALA A 167 -5.28 -10.76 -14.28
C ALA A 167 -4.95 -11.91 -13.32
N GLU A 168 -4.33 -11.62 -12.17
CA GLU A 168 -4.04 -12.62 -11.13
C GLU A 168 -5.32 -13.13 -10.44
N ALA A 169 -6.32 -12.27 -10.27
CA ALA A 169 -7.63 -12.66 -9.75
C ALA A 169 -8.40 -13.55 -10.75
N GLY A 170 -8.14 -13.41 -12.04
CA GLY A 170 -8.88 -14.10 -13.09
C GLY A 170 -10.32 -13.64 -13.23
N THR A 171 -10.60 -12.35 -12.95
CA THR A 171 -11.95 -11.77 -12.91
C THR A 171 -12.01 -10.45 -13.68
N ASP A 172 -13.23 -10.05 -14.07
CA ASP A 172 -13.47 -8.74 -14.64
C ASP A 172 -13.62 -7.67 -13.55
N ALA A 173 -13.32 -6.42 -13.90
CA ALA A 173 -13.41 -5.29 -12.97
C ALA A 173 -14.83 -5.14 -12.37
N ALA A 174 -15.88 -5.34 -13.18
CA ALA A 174 -17.28 -5.23 -12.73
C ALA A 174 -17.69 -6.29 -11.70
N GLU A 175 -16.94 -7.40 -11.59
CA GLU A 175 -17.14 -8.49 -10.62
C GLU A 175 -16.16 -8.41 -9.45
N THR A 176 -15.45 -7.29 -9.32
CA THR A 176 -14.39 -7.12 -8.34
C THR A 176 -14.70 -5.99 -7.37
N LEU A 177 -14.58 -6.27 -6.08
CA LEU A 177 -14.58 -5.28 -5.01
C LEU A 177 -13.13 -4.90 -4.69
N PHE A 178 -12.80 -3.61 -4.69
CA PHE A 178 -11.53 -3.11 -4.16
C PHE A 178 -11.74 -2.53 -2.77
N VAL A 179 -10.87 -2.86 -1.83
CA VAL A 179 -10.95 -2.40 -0.44
C VAL A 179 -9.63 -1.77 -0.05
N GLY A 180 -9.65 -0.54 0.44
CA GLY A 180 -8.46 0.14 0.93
C GLY A 180 -8.78 1.42 1.68
N ASP A 181 -7.75 2.07 2.22
CA ASP A 181 -7.85 3.17 3.18
C ASP A 181 -7.39 4.53 2.63
N THR A 182 -6.92 4.58 1.39
CA THR A 182 -6.45 5.82 0.73
C THR A 182 -7.35 6.17 -0.46
N TRP A 183 -7.91 7.41 -0.48
CA TRP A 183 -8.97 7.77 -1.41
C TRP A 183 -8.55 7.65 -2.89
N GLY A 184 -7.48 8.31 -3.31
CA GLY A 184 -7.01 8.25 -4.70
C GLY A 184 -6.69 6.83 -5.17
N PRO A 185 -5.76 6.14 -4.50
CA PRO A 185 -5.34 4.78 -4.84
C PRO A 185 -6.40 3.69 -4.67
N ASP A 186 -7.35 3.82 -3.73
CA ASP A 186 -8.23 2.71 -3.35
C ASP A 186 -9.71 2.95 -3.64
N VAL A 187 -10.06 4.19 -4.03
CA VAL A 187 -11.43 4.56 -4.43
C VAL A 187 -11.47 5.06 -5.86
N GLU A 188 -10.81 6.20 -6.16
CA GLU A 188 -10.85 6.81 -7.49
C GLU A 188 -10.22 5.92 -8.57
N GLY A 189 -9.05 5.33 -8.26
CA GLY A 189 -8.37 4.43 -9.18
C GLY A 189 -9.21 3.20 -9.54
N PRO A 190 -9.75 2.44 -8.57
CA PRO A 190 -10.68 1.34 -8.83
C PRO A 190 -11.92 1.74 -9.62
N ILE A 191 -12.56 2.88 -9.30
CA ILE A 191 -13.71 3.39 -10.08
C ILE A 191 -13.31 3.63 -11.54
N ALA A 192 -12.16 4.27 -11.77
CA ALA A 192 -11.68 4.60 -13.11
C ALA A 192 -11.48 3.37 -14.01
N VAL A 193 -11.21 2.20 -13.41
CA VAL A 193 -11.06 0.93 -14.15
C VAL A 193 -12.32 0.04 -14.07
N GLY A 194 -13.41 0.51 -13.47
CA GLY A 194 -14.71 -0.17 -13.45
C GLY A 194 -14.93 -1.14 -12.29
N MET A 195 -14.07 -1.12 -11.28
CA MET A 195 -14.26 -1.86 -10.02
C MET A 195 -15.19 -1.12 -9.06
N ARG A 196 -15.75 -1.85 -8.09
CA ARG A 196 -16.52 -1.27 -7.00
C ARG A 196 -15.62 -1.03 -5.79
N PRO A 197 -15.48 0.22 -5.29
CA PRO A 197 -14.65 0.49 -4.13
C PRO A 197 -15.41 0.30 -2.81
N LEU A 198 -14.66 -0.10 -1.77
CA LEU A 198 -15.01 0.05 -0.37
C LEU A 198 -13.91 0.87 0.30
N TYR A 199 -14.25 2.06 0.78
CA TYR A 199 -13.33 2.95 1.47
C TYR A 199 -13.30 2.60 2.95
N LEU A 200 -12.14 2.19 3.44
CA LEU A 200 -11.93 1.77 4.81
C LEU A 200 -11.37 2.93 5.64
N ARG A 201 -12.07 3.33 6.69
CA ARG A 201 -11.66 4.38 7.62
C ARG A 201 -11.56 3.83 9.03
N ARG A 202 -10.45 3.20 9.32
CA ARG A 202 -10.19 2.62 10.64
C ARG A 202 -10.01 3.69 11.70
N ASP A 203 -10.58 3.47 12.90
CA ASP A 203 -10.37 4.35 14.04
C ASP A 203 -8.89 4.33 14.45
N GLY A 204 -8.32 5.52 14.70
CA GLY A 204 -6.92 5.68 15.10
C GLY A 204 -5.88 5.47 13.98
N HIS A 205 -6.32 5.22 12.75
CA HIS A 205 -5.45 5.23 11.59
C HIS A 205 -5.14 6.65 11.10
N TRP A 206 -4.10 6.79 10.26
CA TRP A 206 -3.72 8.08 9.69
C TRP A 206 -4.90 8.72 8.96
N PRO A 207 -5.17 10.03 9.17
CA PRO A 207 -6.19 10.70 8.39
C PRO A 207 -5.76 10.73 6.92
N ASP A 208 -6.61 10.21 6.05
CA ASP A 208 -6.42 10.40 4.62
C ASP A 208 -6.77 11.85 4.26
N ILE A 209 -5.74 12.67 4.12
CA ILE A 209 -5.87 14.09 3.78
C ILE A 209 -6.30 14.33 2.33
N THR A 210 -6.24 13.29 1.49
CA THR A 210 -6.64 13.36 0.06
C THR A 210 -8.12 13.08 -0.13
N ALA A 211 -8.80 12.50 0.87
CA ALA A 211 -10.21 12.18 0.78
C ALA A 211 -11.06 13.47 0.69
N PRO A 212 -12.02 13.56 -0.27
CA PRO A 212 -12.91 14.69 -0.38
C PRO A 212 -13.90 14.73 0.79
N PRO A 213 -14.54 15.90 1.05
CA PRO A 213 -15.60 16.00 2.06
C PRO A 213 -16.82 15.12 1.75
N ASP A 214 -17.10 14.89 0.46
CA ASP A 214 -18.17 14.00 -0.01
C ASP A 214 -17.62 12.62 -0.37
N LEU A 215 -17.96 11.64 0.44
CA LEU A 215 -17.54 10.24 0.29
C LEU A 215 -18.56 9.36 -0.44
N SER A 216 -19.62 9.96 -1.05
CA SER A 216 -20.74 9.22 -1.65
C SER A 216 -20.34 8.31 -2.84
N ALA A 217 -19.16 8.50 -3.41
CA ALA A 217 -18.64 7.67 -4.50
C ALA A 217 -18.27 6.24 -4.05
N ALA A 218 -18.14 5.99 -2.74
CA ALA A 218 -17.79 4.68 -2.20
C ALA A 218 -18.67 4.28 -1.02
N THR A 219 -18.79 2.98 -0.78
CA THR A 219 -19.23 2.50 0.53
C THR A 219 -18.12 2.76 1.54
N VAL A 220 -18.44 3.34 2.70
CA VAL A 220 -17.48 3.63 3.77
C VAL A 220 -17.68 2.64 4.91
N ALA A 221 -16.60 2.09 5.45
CA ALA A 221 -16.61 1.18 6.59
C ALA A 221 -15.46 1.47 7.57
N LEU A 222 -15.62 1.03 8.81
CA LEU A 222 -14.61 1.19 9.85
C LEU A 222 -13.68 -0.02 9.96
N ASP A 223 -14.15 -1.19 9.49
CA ASP A 223 -13.38 -2.45 9.48
C ASP A 223 -13.86 -3.38 8.35
N LEU A 224 -13.17 -4.51 8.19
CA LEU A 224 -13.46 -5.47 7.11
C LEU A 224 -14.68 -6.36 7.36
N ARG A 225 -15.29 -6.34 8.54
CA ARG A 225 -16.45 -7.21 8.86
C ARG A 225 -17.66 -6.98 7.97
N VAL A 226 -17.73 -5.82 7.32
CA VAL A 226 -18.80 -5.50 6.36
C VAL A 226 -18.62 -6.24 5.02
N VAL A 227 -17.40 -6.57 4.62
CA VAL A 227 -17.06 -7.10 3.29
C VAL A 227 -17.88 -8.34 2.92
N PRO A 228 -18.06 -9.36 3.79
CA PRO A 228 -18.87 -10.54 3.46
C PRO A 228 -20.33 -10.23 3.14
N SER A 229 -20.89 -9.11 3.63
CA SER A 229 -22.26 -8.70 3.33
C SER A 229 -22.43 -7.99 1.98
N LEU A 230 -21.34 -7.50 1.40
CA LEU A 230 -21.29 -6.80 0.11
C LEU A 230 -21.12 -7.75 -1.08
N ILE A 231 -20.83 -9.02 -0.80
CA ILE A 231 -20.60 -10.09 -1.77
C ILE A 231 -21.85 -10.93 -1.88
N THR A 232 -22.72 -10.58 -2.78
CA THR A 232 -23.99 -11.28 -3.07
C THR A 232 -24.13 -11.53 -4.55
#